data_db90ea074b621d5ac2b1405025750f83
#
_entry.id   db90ea074b621d5ac2b1405025750f83
#
_cell.length_a   1.000
_cell.length_b   1.000
_cell.length_c   1.000
_cell.angle_alpha   90.00
_cell.angle_beta   90.00
_cell.angle_gamma   90.00
#
_symmetry.space_group_name_H-M   'P 1'
#
loop_
_entity.id
_entity.type
_entity.pdbx_description
1 polymer ?
#
loop_
_entity_poly.entity_id
_entity_poly.type
_entity_poly.pdbx_seq_one_letter_code
_entity_poly.pdbx_strand_id
1 'polypeptide(L)'
;QQLGGLESGKMEYRGEMRDILIKVPDITLHDLGGLVIRNGEKEFRLQEIATITCSQAPKEIFRRGQNRISKVTANLDVGYSLDKVADEIRFAVKDIDLPANYLITVTGEEEKRQESMNSLMFALALSVILVYMVLASQFESLLHPFTILLTIPLAVVGAILLFFLTGTTINMMGVIGIVMLVGIAVNNSIILVDRINQLKQSGMELTDAIVESGQQRIRPILMTTLTTILALLPMTFGFGEGASLRSPMAIAVIGGLVTSTVMSLMVIPCVYYVFEKMKRGK
;
A
#
# COMPACT_ATOMS: atom_id res chain seq x y z
N GLN A 1 5.05 20.19 -46.69
CA GLN A 1 6.28 19.62 -47.27
C GLN A 1 7.46 20.60 -47.13
N GLN A 2 7.30 21.90 -47.34
CA GLN A 2 8.42 22.86 -47.24
C GLN A 2 8.93 23.05 -45.79
N LEU A 3 8.10 22.90 -44.76
CA LEU A 3 8.47 23.07 -43.36
C LEU A 3 8.81 21.76 -42.66
N GLY A 4 8.12 20.68 -43.02
CA GLY A 4 8.24 19.38 -42.32
C GLY A 4 9.19 18.37 -42.96
N GLY A 5 9.70 18.67 -44.19
CA GLY A 5 10.44 17.71 -45.00
C GLY A 5 9.55 16.68 -45.69
N LEU A 6 10.16 15.88 -46.54
CA LEU A 6 9.55 14.79 -47.31
C LEU A 6 10.24 13.48 -46.94
N GLU A 7 9.49 12.50 -46.46
CA GLU A 7 10.01 11.13 -46.32
C GLU A 7 10.21 10.54 -47.71
N SER A 8 11.49 10.29 -48.07
CA SER A 8 11.88 9.80 -49.40
C SER A 8 12.03 8.28 -49.46
N GLY A 9 12.18 7.63 -48.33
CA GLY A 9 12.35 6.16 -48.25
C GLY A 9 13.00 5.73 -46.94
N LYS A 10 13.31 4.42 -46.87
CA LYS A 10 14.00 3.83 -45.72
C LYS A 10 15.33 3.27 -46.15
N MET A 11 16.35 3.39 -45.34
CA MET A 11 17.65 2.76 -45.55
C MET A 11 18.06 1.96 -44.33
N GLU A 12 18.73 0.86 -44.56
CA GLU A 12 19.35 0.07 -43.52
C GLU A 12 20.73 0.66 -43.18
N TYR A 13 20.90 1.08 -41.92
CA TYR A 13 22.16 1.55 -41.40
C TYR A 13 22.51 0.82 -40.12
N ARG A 14 23.60 0.06 -40.11
CA ARG A 14 24.05 -0.79 -38.96
C ARG A 14 23.00 -1.77 -38.45
N GLY A 15 22.18 -2.37 -39.33
CA GLY A 15 21.14 -3.32 -38.99
C GLY A 15 19.83 -2.69 -38.48
N GLU A 16 19.73 -1.35 -38.48
CA GLU A 16 18.50 -0.63 -38.15
C GLU A 16 17.93 0.06 -39.39
N MET A 17 16.62 -0.07 -39.60
CA MET A 17 15.90 0.66 -40.65
C MET A 17 15.70 2.10 -40.19
N ARG A 18 16.27 3.06 -40.94
CA ARG A 18 16.13 4.49 -40.69
C ARG A 18 15.41 5.19 -41.84
N ASP A 19 14.51 6.10 -41.50
CA ASP A 19 13.79 6.90 -42.47
C ASP A 19 14.70 7.99 -43.06
N ILE A 20 14.67 8.13 -44.39
CA ILE A 20 15.39 9.20 -45.10
C ILE A 20 14.45 10.39 -45.22
N LEU A 21 14.74 11.46 -44.48
CA LEU A 21 14.01 12.70 -44.53
C LEU A 21 14.78 13.73 -45.35
N ILE A 22 14.21 14.16 -46.48
CA ILE A 22 14.73 15.27 -47.27
C ILE A 22 14.13 16.57 -46.75
N LYS A 23 14.95 17.44 -46.17
CA LYS A 23 14.54 18.70 -45.56
C LYS A 23 15.28 19.87 -46.21
N VAL A 24 14.56 20.94 -46.46
CA VAL A 24 15.16 22.24 -46.79
C VAL A 24 15.85 22.81 -45.56
N PRO A 25 16.93 23.59 -45.64
CA PRO A 25 17.54 24.25 -44.50
C PRO A 25 16.48 24.90 -43.58
N ASP A 26 16.71 24.85 -42.27
CA ASP A 26 15.74 25.35 -41.31
C ASP A 26 15.40 26.83 -41.57
N ILE A 27 14.11 27.06 -41.84
CA ILE A 27 13.58 28.41 -42.09
C ILE A 27 13.40 29.09 -40.75
N THR A 28 13.99 30.25 -40.57
CA THR A 28 13.79 31.06 -39.36
C THR A 28 12.40 31.70 -39.36
N LEU A 29 11.91 32.06 -38.14
CA LEU A 29 10.62 32.75 -38.00
C LEU A 29 10.53 34.01 -38.85
N HIS A 30 11.67 34.66 -39.14
CA HIS A 30 11.75 35.88 -39.94
C HIS A 30 11.54 35.59 -41.43
N ASP A 31 11.94 34.41 -41.89
CA ASP A 31 11.88 34.02 -43.31
C ASP A 31 10.51 33.42 -43.68
N LEU A 32 9.65 33.12 -42.71
CA LEU A 32 8.32 32.55 -42.94
C LEU A 32 7.46 33.43 -43.86
N GLY A 33 7.55 34.74 -43.73
CA GLY A 33 6.80 35.66 -44.57
C GLY A 33 7.15 35.59 -46.07
N GLY A 34 8.40 35.21 -46.40
CA GLY A 34 8.92 35.05 -47.75
C GLY A 34 8.56 33.72 -48.41
N LEU A 35 7.94 32.78 -47.73
CA LEU A 35 7.54 31.48 -48.31
C LEU A 35 6.60 31.67 -49.48
N VAL A 36 6.98 31.07 -50.64
CA VAL A 36 6.19 31.14 -51.87
C VAL A 36 5.21 29.98 -51.91
N ILE A 37 3.94 30.32 -52.00
CA ILE A 37 2.85 29.34 -52.18
C ILE A 37 2.40 29.38 -53.65
N ARG A 38 2.44 28.24 -54.31
CA ARG A 38 1.96 28.07 -55.69
C ARG A 38 0.53 27.53 -55.71
N ASN A 39 -0.34 28.18 -56.42
CA ASN A 39 -1.68 27.68 -56.73
C ASN A 39 -1.90 27.80 -58.26
N GLY A 40 -1.68 26.70 -58.98
CA GLY A 40 -1.66 26.67 -60.41
C GLY A 40 -0.47 27.48 -60.97
N GLU A 41 -0.77 28.42 -61.85
CA GLU A 41 0.25 29.31 -62.47
C GLU A 41 0.58 30.58 -61.64
N LYS A 42 -0.13 30.78 -60.52
CA LYS A 42 0.06 31.97 -59.67
C LYS A 42 0.94 31.66 -58.48
N GLU A 43 1.88 32.51 -58.20
CA GLU A 43 2.77 32.47 -57.05
C GLU A 43 2.41 33.62 -56.09
N PHE A 44 2.26 33.32 -54.80
CA PHE A 44 1.99 34.31 -53.76
C PHE A 44 2.99 34.13 -52.63
N ARG A 45 3.42 35.23 -52.00
CA ARG A 45 4.18 35.17 -50.76
C ARG A 45 3.22 35.01 -49.59
N LEU A 46 3.60 34.23 -48.55
CA LEU A 46 2.76 33.98 -47.41
C LEU A 46 2.30 35.28 -46.71
N GLN A 47 3.17 36.30 -46.63
CA GLN A 47 2.85 37.61 -46.07
C GLN A 47 1.77 38.41 -46.83
N GLU A 48 1.54 38.07 -48.11
CA GLU A 48 0.51 38.73 -48.93
C GLU A 48 -0.89 38.18 -48.69
N ILE A 49 -0.95 36.92 -48.17
CA ILE A 49 -2.21 36.17 -48.02
C ILE A 49 -2.57 36.00 -46.56
N ALA A 50 -1.60 36.04 -45.63
CA ALA A 50 -1.81 35.78 -44.22
C ALA A 50 -0.98 36.69 -43.32
N THR A 51 -1.55 37.05 -42.17
CA THR A 51 -0.85 37.75 -41.09
C THR A 51 -0.21 36.71 -40.17
N ILE A 52 1.10 36.76 -40.00
CA ILE A 52 1.85 35.86 -39.15
C ILE A 52 1.94 36.48 -37.75
N THR A 53 1.33 35.84 -36.76
CA THR A 53 1.41 36.27 -35.35
C THR A 53 2.11 35.18 -34.55
N CYS A 54 3.08 35.59 -33.72
CA CYS A 54 3.70 34.71 -32.76
C CYS A 54 2.85 34.67 -31.48
N SER A 55 2.40 33.51 -31.09
CA SER A 55 1.72 33.30 -29.82
C SER A 55 2.35 32.13 -29.04
N GLN A 56 2.30 32.22 -27.73
CA GLN A 56 2.73 31.10 -26.89
C GLN A 56 1.66 30.00 -26.91
N ALA A 57 2.01 28.82 -27.39
CA ALA A 57 1.18 27.64 -27.31
C ALA A 57 1.79 26.67 -26.29
N PRO A 58 0.97 25.97 -25.52
CA PRO A 58 1.48 24.93 -24.63
C PRO A 58 2.14 23.83 -25.47
N LYS A 59 3.35 23.43 -25.08
CA LYS A 59 4.12 22.37 -25.76
C LYS A 59 3.39 21.05 -25.79
N GLU A 60 2.67 20.76 -24.72
CA GLU A 60 1.87 19.55 -24.53
C GLU A 60 0.52 19.89 -23.91
N ILE A 61 -0.53 19.20 -24.34
CA ILE A 61 -1.87 19.33 -23.78
C ILE A 61 -2.24 18.01 -23.12
N PHE A 62 -2.22 18.00 -21.80
CA PHE A 62 -2.62 16.84 -21.02
C PHE A 62 -4.13 16.78 -20.88
N ARG A 63 -4.68 15.56 -20.98
CA ARG A 63 -6.09 15.27 -20.76
C ARG A 63 -6.26 14.06 -19.85
N ARG A 64 -7.24 14.14 -18.94
CA ARG A 64 -7.67 13.03 -18.08
C ARG A 64 -9.21 12.94 -18.15
N GLY A 65 -9.75 11.78 -18.53
CA GLY A 65 -11.20 11.61 -18.69
C GLY A 65 -11.83 12.62 -19.66
N GLN A 66 -11.18 12.88 -20.81
CA GLN A 66 -11.56 13.86 -21.85
C GLN A 66 -11.42 15.34 -21.43
N ASN A 67 -11.25 15.66 -20.16
CA ASN A 67 -11.04 17.03 -19.68
C ASN A 67 -9.57 17.45 -19.81
N ARG A 68 -9.37 18.72 -20.17
CA ARG A 68 -8.03 19.33 -20.22
C ARG A 68 -7.53 19.55 -18.81
N ILE A 69 -6.29 19.15 -18.52
CA ILE A 69 -5.67 19.31 -17.21
C ILE A 69 -4.38 20.11 -17.28
N SER A 70 -4.08 20.84 -16.22
CA SER A 70 -2.76 21.37 -15.94
C SER A 70 -2.12 20.51 -14.85
N LYS A 71 -0.91 20.01 -15.09
CA LYS A 71 -0.21 19.14 -14.16
C LYS A 71 0.90 19.91 -13.46
N VAL A 72 0.83 19.99 -12.14
CA VAL A 72 1.91 20.50 -11.29
C VAL A 72 2.55 19.30 -10.60
N THR A 73 3.85 19.11 -10.78
CA THR A 73 4.60 18.02 -10.17
C THR A 73 5.61 18.57 -9.18
N ALA A 74 5.72 17.91 -8.03
CA ALA A 74 6.71 18.21 -7.01
C ALA A 74 7.33 16.90 -6.50
N ASN A 75 8.58 16.96 -6.10
CA ASN A 75 9.26 15.87 -5.41
C ASN A 75 9.37 16.22 -3.93
N LEU A 76 9.26 15.19 -3.09
CA LEU A 76 9.48 15.34 -1.65
C LEU A 76 10.98 15.30 -1.35
N ASP A 77 11.41 16.15 -0.44
CA ASP A 77 12.77 16.12 0.08
C ASP A 77 12.93 15.05 1.15
N VAL A 78 14.18 14.69 1.43
CA VAL A 78 14.52 13.66 2.42
C VAL A 78 14.05 14.08 3.81
N GLY A 79 13.29 13.21 4.48
CA GLY A 79 12.77 13.45 5.84
C GLY A 79 11.31 13.89 5.90
N TYR A 80 10.68 14.19 4.76
CA TYR A 80 9.25 14.50 4.71
C TYR A 80 8.40 13.27 4.40
N SER A 81 7.26 13.13 5.08
CA SER A 81 6.30 12.05 4.82
C SER A 81 5.31 12.48 3.76
N LEU A 82 5.08 11.62 2.77
CA LEU A 82 4.13 11.85 1.69
C LEU A 82 2.72 12.18 2.23
N ASP A 83 2.29 11.46 3.26
CA ASP A 83 0.96 11.61 3.87
C ASP A 83 0.75 13.01 4.42
N LYS A 84 1.72 13.49 5.24
CA LYS A 84 1.64 14.81 5.87
C LYS A 84 1.62 15.92 4.84
N VAL A 85 2.53 15.86 3.86
CA VAL A 85 2.61 16.86 2.81
C VAL A 85 1.37 16.84 1.91
N ALA A 86 0.84 15.65 1.58
CA ALA A 86 -0.38 15.54 0.79
C ALA A 86 -1.60 16.12 1.53
N ASP A 87 -1.69 15.90 2.85
CA ASP A 87 -2.77 16.47 3.68
C ASP A 87 -2.64 17.98 3.82
N GLU A 88 -1.42 18.52 3.99
CA GLU A 88 -1.16 19.96 3.98
C GLU A 88 -1.55 20.60 2.65
N ILE A 89 -1.19 19.95 1.53
CA ILE A 89 -1.59 20.41 0.19
C ILE A 89 -3.11 20.40 0.04
N ARG A 90 -3.78 19.32 0.46
CA ARG A 90 -5.25 19.22 0.39
C ARG A 90 -5.91 20.32 1.22
N PHE A 91 -5.35 20.61 2.39
CA PHE A 91 -5.86 21.69 3.26
C PHE A 91 -5.66 23.06 2.60
N ALA A 92 -4.47 23.35 2.09
CA ALA A 92 -4.16 24.62 1.43
C ALA A 92 -4.99 24.86 0.15
N VAL A 93 -5.24 23.78 -0.61
CA VAL A 93 -6.01 23.85 -1.87
C VAL A 93 -7.51 24.05 -1.61
N LYS A 94 -8.02 23.62 -0.45
CA LYS A 94 -9.44 23.72 -0.10
C LYS A 94 -9.92 25.18 0.04
N ASP A 95 -9.00 26.07 0.42
CA ASP A 95 -9.30 27.49 0.63
C ASP A 95 -9.16 28.33 -0.66
N ILE A 96 -8.79 27.71 -1.79
CA ILE A 96 -8.67 28.41 -3.08
C ILE A 96 -10.05 28.50 -3.72
N ASP A 97 -10.49 29.75 -3.95
CA ASP A 97 -11.73 30.01 -4.68
C ASP A 97 -11.52 29.70 -6.18
N LEU A 98 -12.15 28.62 -6.62
CA LEU A 98 -12.02 28.13 -7.98
C LEU A 98 -13.23 28.53 -8.82
N PRO A 99 -13.03 28.94 -10.09
CA PRO A 99 -14.13 29.13 -11.03
C PRO A 99 -14.96 27.86 -11.20
N ALA A 100 -16.25 28.03 -11.51
CA ALA A 100 -17.12 26.90 -11.82
C ALA A 100 -16.48 26.01 -12.90
N ASN A 101 -16.50 24.66 -12.68
CA ASN A 101 -15.90 23.62 -13.53
C ASN A 101 -14.38 23.41 -13.39
N TYR A 102 -13.71 24.05 -12.44
CA TYR A 102 -12.32 23.71 -12.10
C TYR A 102 -12.30 22.81 -10.88
N LEU A 103 -11.43 21.79 -10.91
CA LEU A 103 -11.21 20.88 -9.79
C LEU A 103 -9.71 20.67 -9.62
N ILE A 104 -9.22 20.82 -8.40
CA ILE A 104 -7.84 20.44 -8.05
C ILE A 104 -7.88 19.09 -7.35
N THR A 105 -7.11 18.15 -7.85
CA THR A 105 -6.97 16.81 -7.26
C THR A 105 -5.51 16.50 -7.02
N VAL A 106 -5.21 15.99 -5.82
CA VAL A 106 -3.90 15.43 -5.50
C VAL A 106 -3.87 14.00 -6.02
N THR A 107 -2.97 13.71 -6.95
CA THR A 107 -2.87 12.42 -7.64
C THR A 107 -1.44 11.88 -7.60
N GLY A 108 -1.18 10.78 -8.27
CA GLY A 108 0.15 10.18 -8.35
C GLY A 108 0.36 9.10 -7.31
N GLU A 109 1.48 9.12 -6.59
CA GLU A 109 1.80 8.10 -5.59
C GLU A 109 0.81 8.08 -4.43
N GLU A 110 0.30 9.24 -4.05
CA GLU A 110 -0.68 9.36 -2.97
C GLU A 110 -2.02 8.69 -3.32
N GLU A 111 -2.51 8.88 -4.53
CA GLU A 111 -3.74 8.23 -5.01
C GLU A 111 -3.58 6.70 -4.98
N LYS A 112 -2.47 6.18 -5.53
CA LYS A 112 -2.13 4.75 -5.50
C LYS A 112 -1.99 4.22 -4.09
N ARG A 113 -1.38 5.00 -3.20
CA ARG A 113 -1.22 4.62 -1.79
C ARG A 113 -2.56 4.47 -1.10
N GLN A 114 -3.49 5.41 -1.32
CA GLN A 114 -4.84 5.35 -0.73
C GLN A 114 -5.65 4.17 -1.26
N GLU A 115 -5.63 3.94 -2.58
CA GLU A 115 -6.30 2.78 -3.18
C GLU A 115 -5.75 1.47 -2.62
N SER A 116 -4.42 1.36 -2.49
CA SER A 116 -3.77 0.19 -1.91
C SER A 116 -4.11 0.02 -0.43
N MET A 117 -4.13 1.12 0.34
CA MET A 117 -4.49 1.08 1.75
C MET A 117 -5.94 0.63 1.96
N ASN A 118 -6.87 1.13 1.17
CA ASN A 118 -8.27 0.70 1.22
C ASN A 118 -8.41 -0.79 0.86
N SER A 119 -7.68 -1.25 -0.15
CA SER A 119 -7.65 -2.67 -0.53
C SER A 119 -7.08 -3.56 0.56
N LEU A 120 -6.00 -3.12 1.24
CA LEU A 120 -5.41 -3.84 2.37
C LEU A 120 -6.34 -3.87 3.59
N MET A 121 -7.05 -2.79 3.91
CA MET A 121 -8.03 -2.76 4.99
C MET A 121 -9.22 -3.68 4.70
N PHE A 122 -9.69 -3.72 3.45
CA PHE A 122 -10.70 -4.67 3.03
C PHE A 122 -10.22 -6.12 3.16
N ALA A 123 -8.99 -6.41 2.70
CA ALA A 123 -8.37 -7.73 2.83
C ALA A 123 -8.20 -8.14 4.30
N LEU A 124 -7.81 -7.20 5.19
CA LEU A 124 -7.72 -7.44 6.63
C LEU A 124 -9.07 -7.82 7.22
N ALA A 125 -10.11 -7.03 6.94
CA ALA A 125 -11.47 -7.32 7.43
C ALA A 125 -11.96 -8.68 6.92
N LEU A 126 -11.77 -8.96 5.64
CA LEU A 126 -12.15 -10.24 5.03
C LEU A 126 -11.37 -11.41 5.68
N SER A 127 -10.07 -11.26 5.91
CA SER A 127 -9.24 -12.30 6.54
C SER A 127 -9.74 -12.63 7.96
N VAL A 128 -10.10 -11.62 8.75
CA VAL A 128 -10.66 -11.82 10.10
C VAL A 128 -11.98 -12.59 10.04
N ILE A 129 -12.87 -12.22 9.10
CA ILE A 129 -14.16 -12.92 8.91
C ILE A 129 -13.93 -14.39 8.50
N LEU A 130 -13.03 -14.64 7.55
CA LEU A 130 -12.71 -15.99 7.09
C LEU A 130 -12.11 -16.83 8.22
N VAL A 131 -11.16 -16.29 8.97
CA VAL A 131 -10.58 -16.97 10.15
C VAL A 131 -11.67 -17.27 11.17
N TYR A 132 -12.59 -16.33 11.45
CA TYR A 132 -13.71 -16.58 12.34
C TYR A 132 -14.59 -17.72 11.85
N MET A 133 -14.96 -17.76 10.58
CA MET A 133 -15.79 -18.84 10.01
C MET A 133 -15.12 -20.20 10.12
N VAL A 134 -13.82 -20.27 9.79
CA VAL A 134 -13.05 -21.53 9.88
C VAL A 134 -13.00 -22.00 11.34
N LEU A 135 -12.71 -21.10 12.29
CA LEU A 135 -12.66 -21.43 13.71
C LEU A 135 -14.02 -21.84 14.25
N ALA A 136 -15.10 -21.15 13.85
CA ALA A 136 -16.45 -21.49 14.26
C ALA A 136 -16.87 -22.90 13.79
N SER A 137 -16.47 -23.26 12.57
CA SER A 137 -16.68 -24.61 12.04
C SER A 137 -15.82 -25.65 12.78
N GLN A 138 -14.57 -25.34 13.10
CA GLN A 138 -13.64 -26.27 13.76
C GLN A 138 -14.01 -26.55 15.23
N PHE A 139 -14.43 -25.53 15.95
CA PHE A 139 -14.77 -25.65 17.38
C PHE A 139 -16.25 -25.93 17.64
N GLU A 140 -17.09 -26.02 16.61
CA GLU A 140 -18.55 -26.21 16.73
C GLU A 140 -19.18 -25.25 17.77
N SER A 141 -18.63 -24.06 17.90
CA SER A 141 -19.00 -23.04 18.89
C SER A 141 -18.70 -21.65 18.34
N LEU A 142 -19.59 -20.70 18.62
CA LEU A 142 -19.38 -19.30 18.28
C LEU A 142 -18.56 -18.53 19.33
N LEU A 143 -18.48 -19.03 20.56
CA LEU A 143 -17.80 -18.35 21.67
C LEU A 143 -16.28 -18.56 21.65
N HIS A 144 -15.83 -19.78 21.34
CA HIS A 144 -14.39 -20.09 21.31
C HIS A 144 -13.62 -19.28 20.25
N PRO A 145 -14.13 -19.14 19.00
CA PRO A 145 -13.51 -18.25 18.00
C PRO A 145 -13.41 -16.80 18.46
N PHE A 146 -14.45 -16.28 19.10
CA PHE A 146 -14.43 -14.92 19.62
C PHE A 146 -13.32 -14.71 20.66
N THR A 147 -13.14 -15.68 21.56
CA THR A 147 -12.04 -15.65 22.55
C THR A 147 -10.68 -15.63 21.87
N ILE A 148 -10.50 -16.44 20.83
CA ILE A 148 -9.25 -16.52 20.06
C ILE A 148 -8.98 -15.22 19.31
N LEU A 149 -9.99 -14.64 18.64
CA LEU A 149 -9.85 -13.41 17.87
C LEU A 149 -9.54 -12.18 18.73
N LEU A 150 -9.79 -12.23 20.04
CA LEU A 150 -9.41 -11.16 20.97
C LEU A 150 -7.88 -10.94 21.01
N THR A 151 -7.08 -11.92 20.55
CA THR A 151 -5.63 -11.74 20.42
C THR A 151 -5.25 -10.78 19.31
N ILE A 152 -6.08 -10.59 18.28
CA ILE A 152 -5.78 -9.71 17.14
C ILE A 152 -5.61 -8.25 17.58
N PRO A 153 -6.59 -7.60 18.23
CA PRO A 153 -6.42 -6.22 18.66
C PRO A 153 -5.24 -6.06 19.65
N LEU A 154 -4.99 -7.04 20.49
CA LEU A 154 -3.86 -7.01 21.42
C LEU A 154 -2.51 -7.13 20.67
N ALA A 155 -2.45 -7.96 19.63
CA ALA A 155 -1.27 -8.05 18.77
C ALA A 155 -1.02 -6.75 17.98
N VAL A 156 -2.08 -6.10 17.50
CA VAL A 156 -1.97 -4.80 16.80
C VAL A 156 -1.43 -3.72 17.74
N VAL A 157 -1.89 -3.67 18.98
CA VAL A 157 -1.33 -2.76 20.01
C VAL A 157 0.17 -2.98 20.17
N GLY A 158 0.62 -4.24 20.22
CA GLY A 158 2.05 -4.58 20.29
C GLY A 158 2.85 -4.12 19.08
N ALA A 159 2.28 -4.28 17.89
CA ALA A 159 2.92 -3.76 16.67
C ALA A 159 3.06 -2.23 16.71
N ILE A 160 2.01 -1.51 17.08
CA ILE A 160 2.02 -0.04 17.22
C ILE A 160 3.03 0.40 18.28
N LEU A 161 3.10 -0.29 19.42
CA LEU A 161 4.06 0.00 20.46
C LEU A 161 5.50 -0.14 19.97
N LEU A 162 5.82 -1.18 19.19
CA LEU A 162 7.16 -1.36 18.66
C LEU A 162 7.48 -0.33 17.57
N PHE A 163 6.52 0.08 16.73
CA PHE A 163 6.69 1.22 15.82
C PHE A 163 7.03 2.50 16.57
N PHE A 164 6.35 2.76 17.68
CA PHE A 164 6.61 3.92 18.51
C PHE A 164 8.02 3.87 19.15
N LEU A 165 8.44 2.71 19.66
CA LEU A 165 9.77 2.55 20.26
C LEU A 165 10.92 2.65 19.26
N THR A 166 10.71 2.18 18.02
CA THR A 166 11.73 2.24 16.97
C THR A 166 11.72 3.56 16.20
N GLY A 167 10.71 4.42 16.41
CA GLY A 167 10.56 5.67 15.68
C GLY A 167 10.25 5.49 14.18
N THR A 168 9.89 4.28 13.76
CA THR A 168 9.55 3.98 12.37
C THR A 168 8.12 4.40 12.03
N THR A 169 7.93 4.97 10.85
CA THR A 169 6.60 5.35 10.36
C THR A 169 5.82 4.13 9.89
N ILE A 170 4.52 4.10 10.19
CA ILE A 170 3.62 3.07 9.67
C ILE A 170 3.38 3.36 8.19
N ASN A 171 3.98 2.54 7.34
CA ASN A 171 3.80 2.60 5.90
C ASN A 171 3.00 1.39 5.40
N MET A 172 2.80 1.31 4.09
CA MET A 172 2.08 0.20 3.44
C MET A 172 2.66 -1.18 3.80
N MET A 173 4.00 -1.30 3.88
CA MET A 173 4.66 -2.55 4.28
C MET A 173 4.39 -2.90 5.75
N GLY A 174 4.29 -1.92 6.63
CA GLY A 174 3.87 -2.12 8.01
C GLY A 174 2.45 -2.67 8.13
N VAL A 175 1.52 -2.16 7.31
CA VAL A 175 0.14 -2.68 7.26
C VAL A 175 0.10 -4.12 6.74
N ILE A 176 0.89 -4.45 5.71
CA ILE A 176 1.05 -5.84 5.26
C ILE A 176 1.56 -6.72 6.41
N GLY A 177 2.52 -6.23 7.19
CA GLY A 177 3.00 -6.92 8.39
C GLY A 177 1.88 -7.19 9.41
N ILE A 178 0.98 -6.22 9.63
CA ILE A 178 -0.19 -6.41 10.50
C ILE A 178 -1.15 -7.47 9.94
N VAL A 179 -1.40 -7.48 8.63
CA VAL A 179 -2.23 -8.53 8.00
C VAL A 179 -1.62 -9.92 8.21
N MET A 180 -0.31 -10.06 8.01
CA MET A 180 0.39 -11.32 8.27
C MET A 180 0.34 -11.71 9.75
N LEU A 181 0.47 -10.73 10.65
CA LEU A 181 0.43 -10.94 12.09
C LEU A 181 -0.89 -11.57 12.55
N VAL A 182 -2.02 -11.21 11.94
CA VAL A 182 -3.34 -11.79 12.28
C VAL A 182 -3.30 -13.31 12.15
N GLY A 183 -2.77 -13.84 11.06
CA GLY A 183 -2.67 -15.29 10.86
C GLY A 183 -1.72 -15.98 11.85
N ILE A 184 -0.59 -15.35 12.17
CA ILE A 184 0.43 -15.94 13.06
C ILE A 184 -0.01 -15.86 14.53
N ALA A 185 -0.58 -14.72 14.96
CA ALA A 185 -0.99 -14.50 16.34
C ALA A 185 -2.14 -15.45 16.76
N VAL A 186 -3.10 -15.64 15.85
CA VAL A 186 -4.25 -16.52 16.09
C VAL A 186 -3.83 -17.98 16.27
N ASN A 187 -2.80 -18.44 15.55
CA ASN A 187 -2.31 -19.81 15.61
C ASN A 187 -1.92 -20.25 17.04
N ASN A 188 -1.21 -19.40 17.79
CA ASN A 188 -0.81 -19.71 19.16
C ASN A 188 -2.02 -19.88 20.09
N SER A 189 -3.04 -19.07 19.91
CA SER A 189 -4.28 -19.12 20.70
C SER A 189 -5.15 -20.33 20.37
N ILE A 190 -5.18 -20.74 19.09
CA ILE A 190 -5.88 -21.96 18.64
C ILE A 190 -5.31 -23.17 19.36
N ILE A 191 -3.99 -23.35 19.34
CA ILE A 191 -3.31 -24.50 19.94
C ILE A 191 -3.58 -24.58 21.46
N LEU A 192 -3.65 -23.44 22.14
CA LEU A 192 -3.92 -23.36 23.57
C LEU A 192 -5.39 -23.73 23.88
N VAL A 193 -6.35 -23.12 23.21
CA VAL A 193 -7.78 -23.33 23.40
C VAL A 193 -8.20 -24.76 23.04
N ASP A 194 -7.64 -25.29 21.94
CA ASP A 194 -7.87 -26.68 21.54
C ASP A 194 -7.40 -27.65 22.61
N ARG A 195 -6.22 -27.43 23.20
CA ARG A 195 -5.73 -28.27 24.32
C ARG A 195 -6.58 -28.19 25.55
N ILE A 196 -7.09 -27.01 25.93
CA ILE A 196 -8.03 -26.85 27.04
C ILE A 196 -9.30 -27.68 26.77
N ASN A 197 -9.85 -27.62 25.56
CA ASN A 197 -11.04 -28.38 25.20
C ASN A 197 -10.82 -29.90 25.28
N GLN A 198 -9.67 -30.38 24.79
CA GLN A 198 -9.30 -31.81 24.85
C GLN A 198 -9.23 -32.32 26.30
N LEU A 199 -8.54 -31.55 27.18
CA LEU A 199 -8.43 -31.93 28.61
C LEU A 199 -9.79 -31.90 29.34
N LYS A 200 -10.62 -30.91 28.99
CA LYS A 200 -11.99 -30.85 29.51
C LYS A 200 -12.85 -32.03 29.04
N GLN A 201 -12.74 -32.43 27.76
CA GLN A 201 -13.45 -33.61 27.25
C GLN A 201 -12.98 -34.91 27.87
N SER A 202 -11.71 -35.00 28.33
CA SER A 202 -11.21 -36.14 29.09
C SER A 202 -11.68 -36.20 30.55
N GLY A 203 -12.54 -35.29 30.98
CA GLY A 203 -13.13 -35.26 32.31
C GLY A 203 -12.39 -34.44 33.36
N MET A 204 -11.36 -33.65 32.96
CA MET A 204 -10.61 -32.80 33.88
C MET A 204 -11.43 -31.57 34.28
N GLU A 205 -11.28 -31.11 35.50
CA GLU A 205 -11.91 -29.88 35.98
C GLU A 205 -11.39 -28.66 35.15
N LEU A 206 -12.27 -27.67 34.95
CA LEU A 206 -11.97 -26.51 34.08
C LEU A 206 -10.69 -25.78 34.50
N THR A 207 -10.51 -25.55 35.79
CA THR A 207 -9.33 -24.89 36.35
C THR A 207 -8.04 -25.66 36.09
N ASP A 208 -8.08 -26.97 36.34
CA ASP A 208 -6.94 -27.86 36.14
C ASP A 208 -6.61 -28.04 34.66
N ALA A 209 -7.63 -28.12 33.79
CA ALA A 209 -7.45 -28.20 32.35
C ALA A 209 -6.78 -26.95 31.80
N ILE A 210 -7.10 -25.75 32.30
CA ILE A 210 -6.47 -24.49 31.92
C ILE A 210 -5.00 -24.45 32.34
N VAL A 211 -4.71 -24.80 33.61
CA VAL A 211 -3.34 -24.78 34.12
C VAL A 211 -2.46 -25.79 33.41
N GLU A 212 -2.94 -27.02 33.27
CA GLU A 212 -2.22 -28.13 32.63
C GLU A 212 -1.96 -27.81 31.13
N SER A 213 -2.96 -27.28 30.43
CA SER A 213 -2.78 -26.87 29.02
C SER A 213 -1.72 -25.78 28.87
N GLY A 214 -1.72 -24.81 29.80
CA GLY A 214 -0.71 -23.74 29.83
C GLY A 214 0.71 -24.30 30.01
N GLN A 215 0.89 -25.20 31.01
CA GLN A 215 2.19 -25.84 31.28
C GLN A 215 2.70 -26.65 30.08
N GLN A 216 1.82 -27.41 29.43
CA GLN A 216 2.19 -28.24 28.29
C GLN A 216 2.50 -27.42 27.02
N ARG A 217 1.84 -26.26 26.83
CA ARG A 217 1.92 -25.48 25.59
C ARG A 217 2.86 -24.28 25.65
N ILE A 218 3.30 -23.84 26.83
CA ILE A 218 4.22 -22.68 26.96
C ILE A 218 5.51 -22.88 26.18
N ARG A 219 6.13 -24.06 26.26
CA ARG A 219 7.40 -24.35 25.55
C ARG A 219 7.25 -24.35 24.03
N PRO A 220 6.30 -25.08 23.40
CA PRO A 220 6.06 -25.01 21.96
C PRO A 220 5.74 -23.60 21.47
N ILE A 221 4.89 -22.84 22.18
CA ILE A 221 4.51 -21.48 21.78
C ILE A 221 5.72 -20.54 21.82
N LEU A 222 6.52 -20.58 22.90
CA LEU A 222 7.73 -19.77 23.00
C LEU A 222 8.76 -20.15 21.93
N MET A 223 8.90 -21.43 21.61
CA MET A 223 9.83 -21.90 20.60
C MET A 223 9.46 -21.37 19.20
N THR A 224 8.19 -21.49 18.81
CA THR A 224 7.72 -20.96 17.51
C THR A 224 7.84 -19.45 17.42
N THR A 225 7.45 -18.73 18.47
CA THR A 225 7.55 -17.27 18.51
C THR A 225 8.99 -16.80 18.43
N LEU A 226 9.89 -17.38 19.24
CA LEU A 226 11.30 -17.01 19.25
C LEU A 226 11.97 -17.29 17.89
N THR A 227 11.68 -18.46 17.30
CA THR A 227 12.20 -18.81 15.97
C THR A 227 11.74 -17.81 14.91
N THR A 228 10.46 -17.42 14.93
CA THR A 228 9.94 -16.42 13.97
C THR A 228 10.57 -15.05 14.21
N ILE A 229 10.73 -14.60 15.44
CA ILE A 229 11.37 -13.34 15.78
C ILE A 229 12.83 -13.34 15.28
N LEU A 230 13.60 -14.40 15.57
CA LEU A 230 15.00 -14.52 15.14
C LEU A 230 15.12 -14.54 13.61
N ALA A 231 14.19 -15.18 12.91
CA ALA A 231 14.16 -15.20 11.45
C ALA A 231 13.89 -13.82 10.83
N LEU A 232 13.08 -12.98 11.49
CA LEU A 232 12.75 -11.65 11.03
C LEU A 232 13.74 -10.56 11.50
N LEU A 233 14.54 -10.86 12.53
CA LEU A 233 15.48 -9.90 13.13
C LEU A 233 16.46 -9.29 12.10
N PRO A 234 17.09 -10.05 11.18
CA PRO A 234 17.98 -9.48 10.17
C PRO A 234 17.30 -8.45 9.27
N MET A 235 15.99 -8.59 9.02
CA MET A 235 15.22 -7.63 8.20
C MET A 235 15.00 -6.29 8.92
N THR A 236 14.99 -6.27 10.24
CA THR A 236 14.80 -5.02 11.01
C THR A 236 16.02 -4.11 10.94
N PHE A 237 17.21 -4.69 10.81
CA PHE A 237 18.48 -3.92 10.76
C PHE A 237 18.79 -3.32 9.38
N GLY A 238 17.98 -3.60 8.37
CA GLY A 238 18.15 -2.97 7.07
C GLY A 238 19.34 -3.45 6.25
N PHE A 239 19.88 -4.64 6.51
CA PHE A 239 20.98 -5.20 5.73
C PHE A 239 20.53 -5.63 4.33
N GLY A 240 21.14 -5.06 3.29
CA GLY A 240 20.93 -5.38 1.88
C GLY A 240 20.02 -4.39 1.14
N GLU A 241 20.04 -4.49 -0.20
CA GLU A 241 19.21 -3.65 -1.07
C GLU A 241 17.71 -3.93 -0.85
N GLY A 242 16.92 -2.88 -0.62
CA GLY A 242 15.48 -2.99 -0.36
C GLY A 242 15.09 -3.46 1.05
N ALA A 243 16.04 -3.70 1.96
CA ALA A 243 15.75 -4.09 3.33
C ALA A 243 15.04 -2.97 4.10
N SER A 244 15.38 -1.70 3.82
CA SER A 244 14.71 -0.52 4.40
C SER A 244 13.21 -0.48 4.09
N LEU A 245 12.80 -0.97 2.92
CA LEU A 245 11.38 -1.05 2.54
C LEU A 245 10.64 -2.13 3.32
N ARG A 246 11.30 -3.24 3.66
CA ARG A 246 10.71 -4.39 4.35
C ARG A 246 10.81 -4.32 5.87
N SER A 247 11.72 -3.51 6.40
CA SER A 247 11.94 -3.34 7.84
C SER A 247 10.64 -3.02 8.62
N PRO A 248 9.76 -2.11 8.18
CA PRO A 248 8.51 -1.85 8.88
C PRO A 248 7.60 -3.08 8.99
N MET A 249 7.59 -3.96 7.99
CA MET A 249 6.85 -5.21 8.03
C MET A 249 7.38 -6.15 9.14
N ALA A 250 8.70 -6.31 9.21
CA ALA A 250 9.33 -7.13 10.22
C ALA A 250 9.08 -6.58 11.64
N ILE A 251 9.20 -5.25 11.82
CA ILE A 251 8.91 -4.56 13.09
C ILE A 251 7.46 -4.81 13.53
N ALA A 252 6.49 -4.67 12.62
CA ALA A 252 5.08 -4.94 12.91
C ALA A 252 4.87 -6.38 13.43
N VAL A 253 5.43 -7.35 12.72
CA VAL A 253 5.27 -8.77 13.08
C VAL A 253 5.97 -9.09 14.39
N ILE A 254 7.19 -8.62 14.62
CA ILE A 254 7.94 -8.87 15.88
C ILE A 254 7.20 -8.25 17.07
N GLY A 255 6.81 -6.97 16.98
CA GLY A 255 6.08 -6.29 18.05
C GLY A 255 4.76 -6.97 18.40
N GLY A 256 4.01 -7.31 17.36
CA GLY A 256 2.75 -8.01 17.55
C GLY A 256 2.90 -9.43 18.08
N LEU A 257 3.92 -10.18 17.63
CA LEU A 257 4.18 -11.54 18.13
C LEU A 257 4.58 -11.56 19.59
N VAL A 258 5.45 -10.67 20.04
CA VAL A 258 5.84 -10.57 21.46
C VAL A 258 4.60 -10.34 22.31
N THR A 259 3.81 -9.33 21.95
CA THR A 259 2.61 -8.97 22.72
C THR A 259 1.54 -10.05 22.65
N SER A 260 1.24 -10.58 21.46
CA SER A 260 0.25 -11.64 21.30
C SER A 260 0.61 -12.91 22.05
N THR A 261 1.89 -13.27 22.11
CA THR A 261 2.34 -14.46 22.85
C THR A 261 2.14 -14.31 24.35
N VAL A 262 2.52 -13.16 24.91
CA VAL A 262 2.27 -12.87 26.34
C VAL A 262 0.76 -12.85 26.61
N MET A 263 -0.01 -12.19 25.77
CA MET A 263 -1.47 -12.09 25.95
C MET A 263 -2.18 -13.42 25.71
N SER A 264 -1.74 -14.25 24.78
CA SER A 264 -2.29 -15.59 24.58
C SER A 264 -2.09 -16.49 25.81
N LEU A 265 -0.95 -16.37 26.47
CA LEU A 265 -0.66 -17.19 27.66
C LEU A 265 -1.36 -16.69 28.92
N MET A 266 -1.65 -15.38 29.05
CA MET A 266 -2.24 -14.79 30.24
C MET A 266 -3.74 -14.46 30.06
N VAL A 267 -4.09 -13.75 29.00
CA VAL A 267 -5.46 -13.22 28.83
C VAL A 267 -6.42 -14.29 28.32
N ILE A 268 -5.99 -15.08 27.32
CA ILE A 268 -6.87 -16.09 26.72
C ILE A 268 -7.38 -17.11 27.73
N PRO A 269 -6.56 -17.70 28.59
CA PRO A 269 -7.07 -18.61 29.66
C PRO A 269 -8.07 -17.95 30.58
N CYS A 270 -7.85 -16.69 30.99
CA CYS A 270 -8.76 -15.94 31.84
C CYS A 270 -10.09 -15.66 31.13
N VAL A 271 -10.06 -15.20 29.89
CA VAL A 271 -11.28 -14.93 29.11
C VAL A 271 -12.05 -16.22 28.84
N TYR A 272 -11.34 -17.29 28.49
CA TYR A 272 -11.94 -18.62 28.31
C TYR A 272 -12.64 -19.10 29.58
N TYR A 273 -12.01 -18.95 30.74
CA TYR A 273 -12.60 -19.30 32.05
C TYR A 273 -13.90 -18.52 32.32
N VAL A 274 -13.87 -17.20 32.08
CA VAL A 274 -15.04 -16.35 32.29
C VAL A 274 -16.21 -16.77 31.40
N PHE A 275 -15.97 -16.96 30.11
CA PHE A 275 -17.04 -17.39 29.19
C PHE A 275 -17.58 -18.76 29.46
N GLU A 276 -16.74 -19.71 29.86
CA GLU A 276 -17.19 -21.06 30.18
C GLU A 276 -17.99 -21.09 31.48
N LYS A 277 -17.61 -20.26 32.47
CA LYS A 277 -18.37 -20.12 33.73
C LYS A 277 -19.73 -19.47 33.47
N MET A 278 -19.81 -18.46 32.60
CA MET A 278 -21.08 -17.85 32.22
C MET A 278 -22.00 -18.82 31.46
N LYS A 279 -21.46 -19.76 30.71
CA LYS A 279 -22.21 -20.79 29.99
C LYS A 279 -22.78 -21.85 30.94
N ARG A 280 -22.09 -22.19 32.06
CA ARG A 280 -22.55 -23.14 33.08
C ARG A 280 -23.58 -22.56 34.06
N GLY A 281 -23.67 -21.21 34.13
CA GLY A 281 -24.61 -20.53 35.01
C GLY A 281 -25.98 -20.26 34.40
N LYS A 282 -26.17 -20.68 33.14
CA LYS A 282 -27.47 -20.77 32.46
C LYS A 282 -27.88 -22.24 32.35
#